data_395a9e116a9b4af3bfaad5a8e3c9b0bc
#
_entry.id   395a9e116a9b4af3bfaad5a8e3c9b0bc
#
_cell.length_a   1.000
_cell.length_b   1.000
_cell.length_c   1.000
_cell.angle_alpha   90.00
_cell.angle_beta   90.00
_cell.angle_gamma   90.00
#
_symmetry.space_group_name_H-M   'P 1'
#
loop_
_entity.id
_entity.type
_entity.pdbx_description
1 polymer ?
#
loop_
_entity_poly.entity_id
_entity_poly.type
_entity_poly.pdbx_seq_one_letter_code
_entity_poly.pdbx_strand_id
1 'polypeptide(L)'
;NPAYADTLSSIAGGGADAFYSGPIARGIVDKIKTTSGGSPAVAITPGLTEVSDLANYRAKRRDPVCTTYRDYWVCGMSPPSSGGIAVASALGILENFDLAQYKPTAIDIEGGKPTVMGVHLVSEAERLAYADRDKYVADTDFVPLPGGSPARMLDKGYL
;
A
#
# COMPACT_ATOMS: atom_id res chain seq x y z
N ASN A 1 -6.00 -22.41 14.89
CA ASN A 1 -4.70 -22.76 14.32
C ASN A 1 -3.64 -22.77 15.43
N PRO A 2 -3.33 -23.95 16.05
CA PRO A 2 -2.37 -24.04 17.15
C PRO A 2 -0.97 -23.51 16.77
N ALA A 3 -0.45 -23.85 15.60
CA ALA A 3 0.88 -23.40 15.16
C ALA A 3 1.00 -21.88 15.07
N TYR A 4 -0.09 -21.19 14.69
CA TYR A 4 -0.13 -19.73 14.69
C TYR A 4 -0.19 -19.17 16.11
N ALA A 5 -0.93 -19.81 17.01
CA ALA A 5 -0.96 -19.44 18.43
C ALA A 5 0.43 -19.57 19.08
N ASP A 6 1.17 -20.66 18.78
CA ASP A 6 2.53 -20.86 19.27
C ASP A 6 3.49 -19.76 18.74
N THR A 7 3.34 -19.36 17.46
CA THR A 7 4.10 -18.24 16.89
C THR A 7 3.83 -16.94 17.64
N LEU A 8 2.55 -16.60 17.87
CA LEU A 8 2.17 -15.39 18.61
C LEU A 8 2.69 -15.43 20.07
N SER A 9 2.62 -16.59 20.73
CA SER A 9 3.14 -16.78 22.08
C SER A 9 4.67 -16.59 22.13
N SER A 10 5.37 -17.08 21.12
CA SER A 10 6.82 -16.90 20.98
C SER A 10 7.20 -15.42 20.83
N ILE A 11 6.44 -14.67 20.01
CA ILE A 11 6.64 -13.22 19.85
C ILE A 11 6.29 -12.47 21.14
N ALA A 12 5.20 -12.84 21.81
CA ALA A 12 4.80 -12.22 23.07
C ALA A 12 5.83 -12.39 24.18
N GLY A 13 6.49 -13.57 24.24
CA GLY A 13 7.52 -13.87 25.22
C GLY A 13 8.91 -13.35 24.89
N GLY A 14 9.29 -13.36 23.60
CA GLY A 14 10.64 -13.03 23.12
C GLY A 14 10.76 -11.68 22.41
N GLY A 15 9.65 -10.93 22.27
CA GLY A 15 9.65 -9.64 21.60
C GLY A 15 9.99 -9.71 20.11
N ALA A 16 10.46 -8.60 19.56
CA ALA A 16 10.81 -8.47 18.14
C ALA A 16 11.90 -9.47 17.70
N ASP A 17 12.84 -9.78 18.55
CA ASP A 17 13.95 -10.70 18.25
C ASP A 17 13.45 -12.12 17.97
N ALA A 18 12.37 -12.57 18.62
CA ALA A 18 11.78 -13.87 18.35
C ALA A 18 11.22 -13.97 16.91
N PHE A 19 10.81 -12.85 16.32
CA PHE A 19 10.31 -12.78 14.93
C PHE A 19 11.46 -12.60 13.93
N TYR A 20 12.34 -11.64 14.15
CA TYR A 20 13.35 -11.23 13.17
C TYR A 20 14.61 -12.11 13.18
N SER A 21 14.77 -12.94 14.19
CA SER A 21 15.86 -13.92 14.29
C SER A 21 15.33 -15.29 14.76
N GLY A 22 16.14 -16.31 14.73
CA GLY A 22 15.77 -17.61 15.27
C GLY A 22 14.82 -18.42 14.36
N PRO A 23 13.99 -19.32 14.96
CA PRO A 23 13.21 -20.31 14.20
C PRO A 23 12.15 -19.69 13.27
N ILE A 24 11.49 -18.61 13.70
CA ILE A 24 10.43 -17.96 12.89
C ILE A 24 11.05 -17.36 11.62
N ALA A 25 12.13 -16.59 11.76
CA ALA A 25 12.84 -16.00 10.61
C ALA A 25 13.32 -17.09 9.63
N ARG A 26 13.93 -18.17 10.15
CA ARG A 26 14.34 -19.31 9.32
C ARG A 26 13.17 -19.95 8.59
N GLY A 27 12.06 -20.21 9.28
CA GLY A 27 10.87 -20.80 8.67
C GLY A 27 10.27 -19.93 7.54
N ILE A 28 10.31 -18.59 7.69
CA ILE A 28 9.90 -17.66 6.63
C ILE A 28 10.83 -17.80 5.42
N VAL A 29 12.14 -17.73 5.63
CA VAL A 29 13.13 -17.81 4.55
C VAL A 29 13.09 -19.18 3.87
N ASP A 30 13.00 -20.28 4.63
CA ASP A 30 12.88 -21.62 4.08
C ASP A 30 11.65 -21.75 3.17
N LYS A 31 10.53 -21.14 3.57
CA LYS A 31 9.31 -21.12 2.75
C LYS A 31 9.49 -20.27 1.47
N ILE A 32 10.17 -19.15 1.53
CA ILE A 32 10.48 -18.30 0.37
C ILE A 32 11.43 -19.00 -0.59
N LYS A 33 12.33 -19.86 -0.10
CA LYS A 33 13.30 -20.63 -0.90
C LYS A 33 12.74 -21.93 -1.50
N THR A 34 11.47 -22.26 -1.28
CA THR A 34 10.90 -23.47 -1.88
C THR A 34 10.89 -23.38 -3.40
N THR A 35 11.21 -24.49 -4.05
CA THR A 35 11.27 -24.60 -5.53
C THR A 35 10.05 -25.29 -6.13
N SER A 36 9.18 -25.84 -5.28
CA SER A 36 7.93 -26.48 -5.72
C SER A 36 6.85 -26.36 -4.65
N GLY A 37 5.59 -26.39 -5.06
CA GLY A 37 4.45 -26.34 -4.15
C GLY A 37 3.13 -26.61 -4.85
N GLY A 38 2.07 -26.72 -4.06
CA GLY A 38 0.73 -27.01 -4.57
C GLY A 38 0.41 -28.50 -4.66
N SER A 39 -0.83 -28.82 -5.09
CA SER A 39 -1.31 -30.17 -5.33
C SER A 39 -2.22 -30.16 -6.58
N PRO A 40 -1.75 -30.67 -7.76
CA PRO A 40 -0.41 -31.24 -8.00
C PRO A 40 0.72 -30.20 -7.82
N ALA A 41 1.93 -30.70 -7.53
CA ALA A 41 3.09 -29.83 -7.34
C ALA A 41 3.46 -29.11 -8.63
N VAL A 42 3.69 -27.79 -8.54
CA VAL A 42 4.18 -26.95 -9.63
C VAL A 42 5.54 -26.33 -9.27
N ALA A 43 6.35 -26.05 -10.28
CA ALA A 43 7.63 -25.37 -10.09
C ALA A 43 7.39 -23.93 -9.60
N ILE A 44 8.19 -23.51 -8.60
CA ILE A 44 8.16 -22.15 -8.04
C ILE A 44 9.56 -21.56 -8.18
N THR A 45 9.65 -20.33 -8.67
CA THR A 45 10.90 -19.58 -8.63
C THR A 45 11.15 -19.13 -7.19
N PRO A 46 12.24 -19.56 -6.52
CA PRO A 46 12.52 -19.17 -5.15
C PRO A 46 12.83 -17.68 -5.04
N GLY A 47 12.41 -17.07 -3.94
CA GLY A 47 12.77 -15.69 -3.63
C GLY A 47 14.22 -15.56 -3.18
N LEU A 48 14.73 -14.32 -3.16
CA LEU A 48 16.13 -14.02 -2.83
C LEU A 48 16.36 -13.72 -1.34
N THR A 49 15.29 -13.55 -0.55
CA THR A 49 15.37 -13.17 0.87
C THR A 49 16.26 -14.14 1.67
N GLU A 50 17.13 -13.58 2.51
CA GLU A 50 18.02 -14.30 3.41
C GLU A 50 17.65 -14.01 4.88
N VAL A 51 18.10 -14.87 5.81
CA VAL A 51 17.85 -14.67 7.25
C VAL A 51 18.46 -13.34 7.74
N SER A 52 19.57 -12.92 7.14
CA SER A 52 20.20 -11.63 7.43
C SER A 52 19.33 -10.42 7.09
N ASP A 53 18.47 -10.53 6.07
CA ASP A 53 17.56 -9.43 5.71
C ASP A 53 16.53 -9.20 6.81
N LEU A 54 16.01 -10.28 7.42
CA LEU A 54 15.10 -10.17 8.56
C LEU A 54 15.86 -9.63 9.78
N ALA A 55 17.02 -10.18 10.11
CA ALA A 55 17.82 -9.79 11.29
C ALA A 55 18.28 -8.32 11.23
N ASN A 56 18.52 -7.80 10.02
CA ASN A 56 18.94 -6.42 9.79
C ASN A 56 17.79 -5.45 9.59
N TYR A 57 16.53 -5.95 9.48
CA TYR A 57 15.38 -5.07 9.32
C TYR A 57 15.23 -4.11 10.49
N ARG A 58 14.96 -2.85 10.18
CA ARG A 58 14.62 -1.82 11.17
C ARG A 58 13.43 -1.02 10.67
N ALA A 59 12.40 -0.95 11.49
CA ALA A 59 11.23 -0.11 11.20
C ALA A 59 11.66 1.37 11.16
N LYS A 60 11.24 2.08 10.12
CA LYS A 60 11.53 3.51 9.94
C LYS A 60 10.28 4.33 10.18
N ARG A 61 10.40 5.36 11.01
CA ARG A 61 9.37 6.38 11.13
C ARG A 61 9.40 7.27 9.89
N ARG A 62 8.25 7.48 9.28
CA ARG A 62 8.08 8.37 8.13
C ARG A 62 6.93 9.32 8.38
N ASP A 63 7.06 10.55 7.91
CA ASP A 63 5.98 11.51 7.97
C ASP A 63 4.90 11.12 6.96
N PRO A 64 3.60 11.33 7.29
CA PRO A 64 2.51 11.01 6.39
C PRO A 64 2.53 11.91 5.15
N VAL A 65 2.00 11.41 4.04
CA VAL A 65 1.64 12.23 2.88
C VAL A 65 0.26 12.81 3.12
N CYS A 66 0.16 14.12 3.15
CA CYS A 66 -1.12 14.81 3.37
C CYS A 66 -1.44 15.75 2.20
N THR A 67 -2.73 15.86 1.89
CA THR A 67 -3.28 16.84 0.96
C THR A 67 -4.60 17.38 1.49
N THR A 68 -5.10 18.45 0.89
CA THR A 68 -6.47 18.91 1.11
C THR A 68 -7.37 18.32 0.02
N TYR A 69 -8.56 17.91 0.40
CA TYR A 69 -9.65 17.59 -0.51
C TYR A 69 -10.91 18.29 -0.02
N ARG A 70 -11.37 19.29 -0.76
CA ARG A 70 -12.43 20.19 -0.30
C ARG A 70 -12.08 20.78 1.08
N ASP A 71 -12.92 20.55 2.08
CA ASP A 71 -12.74 21.07 3.45
C ASP A 71 -11.99 20.11 4.39
N TYR A 72 -11.43 19.00 3.86
CA TYR A 72 -10.82 17.95 4.66
C TYR A 72 -9.32 17.85 4.44
N TRP A 73 -8.58 17.59 5.52
CA TRP A 73 -7.25 17.06 5.47
C TRP A 73 -7.31 15.53 5.28
N VAL A 74 -6.63 15.05 4.25
CA VAL A 74 -6.52 13.62 3.95
C VAL A 74 -5.05 13.24 4.01
N CYS A 75 -4.73 12.34 4.94
CA CYS A 75 -3.37 11.86 5.15
C CYS A 75 -3.30 10.35 4.97
N GLY A 76 -2.21 9.88 4.38
CA GLY A 76 -1.95 8.45 4.19
C GLY A 76 -0.47 8.12 4.38
N MET A 77 -0.15 6.82 4.33
CA MET A 77 1.23 6.37 4.44
C MET A 77 2.09 6.89 3.29
N SER A 78 3.28 7.35 3.64
CA SER A 78 4.31 7.71 2.66
C SER A 78 5.00 6.48 2.05
N PRO A 79 5.74 6.64 0.94
CA PRO A 79 6.56 5.56 0.40
C PRO A 79 7.48 4.92 1.45
N PRO A 80 7.71 3.61 1.34
CA PRO A 80 7.44 2.71 0.20
C PRO A 80 5.97 2.33 0.00
N SER A 81 5.06 2.69 0.92
CA SER A 81 3.62 2.54 0.67
C SER A 81 3.16 3.56 -0.37
N SER A 82 2.54 3.10 -1.44
CA SER A 82 2.05 3.98 -2.51
C SER A 82 0.64 4.55 -2.24
N GLY A 83 -0.09 3.99 -1.27
CA GLY A 83 -1.50 4.30 -1.05
C GLY A 83 -1.77 5.77 -0.73
N GLY A 84 -0.92 6.39 0.11
CA GLY A 84 -1.08 7.81 0.45
C GLY A 84 -1.00 8.73 -0.77
N ILE A 85 0.00 8.52 -1.65
CA ILE A 85 0.15 9.30 -2.88
C ILE A 85 -0.99 8.99 -3.85
N ALA A 86 -1.32 7.71 -4.08
CA ALA A 86 -2.35 7.33 -5.04
C ALA A 86 -3.72 7.91 -4.68
N VAL A 87 -4.13 7.78 -3.41
CA VAL A 87 -5.40 8.36 -2.94
C VAL A 87 -5.38 9.89 -3.03
N ALA A 88 -4.30 10.53 -2.59
CA ALA A 88 -4.17 11.99 -2.66
C ALA A 88 -4.23 12.52 -4.09
N SER A 89 -3.57 11.84 -5.06
CA SER A 89 -3.60 12.18 -6.49
C SER A 89 -5.00 11.99 -7.06
N ALA A 90 -5.65 10.85 -6.81
CA ALA A 90 -7.01 10.59 -7.30
C ALA A 90 -8.00 11.64 -6.77
N LEU A 91 -7.92 11.99 -5.49
CA LEU A 91 -8.74 13.04 -4.90
C LEU A 91 -8.46 14.42 -5.53
N GLY A 92 -7.18 14.75 -5.76
CA GLY A 92 -6.78 16.00 -6.42
C GLY A 92 -7.34 16.11 -7.84
N ILE A 93 -7.31 15.03 -8.62
CA ILE A 93 -7.94 14.97 -9.95
C ILE A 93 -9.46 15.17 -9.84
N LEU A 94 -10.10 14.48 -8.87
CA LEU A 94 -11.55 14.56 -8.68
C LEU A 94 -12.03 15.95 -8.20
N GLU A 95 -11.19 16.78 -7.62
CA GLU A 95 -11.55 18.17 -7.28
C GLU A 95 -11.91 19.03 -8.48
N ASN A 96 -11.45 18.67 -9.69
CA ASN A 96 -11.80 19.37 -10.92
C ASN A 96 -13.25 19.11 -11.40
N PHE A 97 -13.97 18.21 -10.72
CA PHE A 97 -15.34 17.82 -11.10
C PHE A 97 -16.33 18.08 -9.97
N ASP A 98 -17.50 18.59 -10.31
CA ASP A 98 -18.62 18.67 -9.37
C ASP A 98 -19.30 17.31 -9.22
N LEU A 99 -18.75 16.49 -8.31
CA LEU A 99 -19.29 15.15 -8.02
C LEU A 99 -20.67 15.19 -7.35
N ALA A 100 -21.13 16.35 -6.87
CA ALA A 100 -22.46 16.49 -6.29
C ALA A 100 -23.58 16.22 -7.30
N GLN A 101 -23.31 16.38 -8.60
CA GLN A 101 -24.23 16.06 -9.68
C GLN A 101 -24.44 14.56 -9.88
N TYR A 102 -23.56 13.72 -9.35
CA TYR A 102 -23.55 12.28 -9.56
C TYR A 102 -23.83 11.49 -8.28
N LYS A 103 -24.56 12.11 -7.34
CA LYS A 103 -24.96 11.43 -6.10
C LYS A 103 -25.80 10.19 -6.37
N PRO A 104 -25.69 9.15 -5.55
CA PRO A 104 -26.60 8.02 -5.58
C PRO A 104 -28.05 8.47 -5.46
N THR A 105 -28.94 7.93 -6.30
CA THR A 105 -30.36 8.30 -6.30
C THR A 105 -31.18 7.53 -5.25
N ALA A 106 -30.70 6.37 -4.81
CA ALA A 106 -31.31 5.55 -3.77
C ALA A 106 -30.23 5.27 -2.72
N ILE A 107 -30.43 5.79 -1.51
CA ILE A 107 -29.55 5.52 -0.37
C ILE A 107 -30.23 4.49 0.51
N ASP A 108 -29.60 3.35 0.68
CA ASP A 108 -29.98 2.27 1.61
C ASP A 108 -28.94 2.11 2.70
N ILE A 109 -29.05 1.03 3.48
CA ILE A 109 -28.09 0.71 4.55
C ILE A 109 -26.66 0.43 4.05
N GLU A 110 -26.51 0.18 2.76
CA GLU A 110 -25.21 -0.04 2.09
C GLU A 110 -24.66 1.24 1.42
N GLY A 111 -25.33 2.37 1.59
CA GLY A 111 -24.91 3.68 1.05
C GLY A 111 -25.46 4.02 -0.32
N GLY A 112 -26.26 3.15 -0.94
CA GLY A 112 -26.91 3.35 -2.23
C GLY A 112 -26.03 2.99 -3.42
N LYS A 113 -26.65 2.94 -4.60
CA LYS A 113 -25.95 2.61 -5.85
C LYS A 113 -25.34 3.86 -6.48
N PRO A 114 -24.02 3.86 -6.76
CA PRO A 114 -23.39 4.98 -7.46
C PRO A 114 -23.94 5.11 -8.88
N THR A 115 -23.92 6.32 -9.42
CA THR A 115 -24.27 6.56 -10.84
C THR A 115 -23.13 6.06 -11.74
N VAL A 116 -23.47 5.71 -12.99
CA VAL A 116 -22.49 5.27 -13.99
C VAL A 116 -21.39 6.33 -14.18
N MET A 117 -21.76 7.61 -14.26
CA MET A 117 -20.79 8.71 -14.42
C MET A 117 -19.93 8.89 -13.16
N GLY A 118 -20.50 8.73 -11.97
CA GLY A 118 -19.73 8.78 -10.72
C GLY A 118 -18.66 7.67 -10.68
N VAL A 119 -19.01 6.44 -11.04
CA VAL A 119 -18.05 5.34 -11.15
C VAL A 119 -17.00 5.63 -12.22
N HIS A 120 -17.40 6.13 -13.38
CA HIS A 120 -16.48 6.47 -14.47
C HIS A 120 -15.43 7.50 -14.02
N LEU A 121 -15.85 8.61 -13.42
CA LEU A 121 -14.91 9.65 -12.97
C LEU A 121 -13.93 9.14 -11.92
N VAL A 122 -14.40 8.36 -10.95
CA VAL A 122 -13.52 7.75 -9.93
C VAL A 122 -12.53 6.79 -10.58
N SER A 123 -12.99 5.91 -11.47
CA SER A 123 -12.13 4.92 -12.14
C SER A 123 -11.06 5.60 -13.01
N GLU A 124 -11.42 6.69 -13.73
CA GLU A 124 -10.44 7.42 -14.53
C GLU A 124 -9.43 8.20 -13.68
N ALA A 125 -9.86 8.80 -12.58
CA ALA A 125 -8.95 9.45 -11.63
C ALA A 125 -7.98 8.44 -11.02
N GLU A 126 -8.46 7.27 -10.60
CA GLU A 126 -7.61 6.19 -10.10
C GLU A 126 -6.65 5.68 -11.17
N ARG A 127 -7.11 5.51 -12.41
CA ARG A 127 -6.26 5.06 -13.52
C ARG A 127 -5.09 6.01 -13.78
N LEU A 128 -5.33 7.32 -13.74
CA LEU A 128 -4.28 8.32 -13.90
C LEU A 128 -3.33 8.34 -12.70
N ALA A 129 -3.87 8.31 -11.48
CA ALA A 129 -3.07 8.23 -10.26
C ALA A 129 -2.17 6.98 -10.22
N TYR A 130 -2.68 5.84 -10.71
CA TYR A 130 -1.90 4.60 -10.79
C TYR A 130 -0.87 4.60 -11.91
N ALA A 131 -1.10 5.31 -13.01
CA ALA A 131 -0.10 5.48 -14.06
C ALA A 131 1.15 6.21 -13.52
N ASP A 132 0.95 7.26 -12.75
CA ASP A 132 2.03 7.96 -12.07
C ASP A 132 2.67 7.13 -10.95
N ARG A 133 1.84 6.46 -10.17
CA ARG A 133 2.31 5.55 -9.12
C ARG A 133 3.25 4.49 -9.68
N ASP A 134 2.89 3.83 -10.77
CA ASP A 134 3.68 2.75 -11.36
C ASP A 134 5.01 3.25 -11.94
N LYS A 135 5.05 4.50 -12.37
CA LYS A 135 6.25 5.10 -12.94
C LYS A 135 7.19 5.71 -11.91
N TYR A 136 6.67 6.29 -10.85
CA TYR A 136 7.43 7.19 -9.98
C TYR A 136 7.52 6.75 -8.52
N VAL A 137 6.63 5.88 -8.03
CA VAL A 137 6.59 5.54 -6.62
C VAL A 137 7.29 4.22 -6.34
N ALA A 138 8.37 4.30 -5.58
CA ALA A 138 9.15 3.16 -5.12
C ALA A 138 9.55 3.37 -3.65
N ASP A 139 10.43 2.51 -3.12
CA ASP A 139 11.04 2.76 -1.82
C ASP A 139 12.02 3.93 -1.92
N THR A 140 11.69 5.01 -1.22
CA THR A 140 12.48 6.27 -1.24
C THR A 140 13.83 6.17 -0.56
N ASP A 141 14.14 5.05 0.10
CA ASP A 141 15.51 4.77 0.56
C ASP A 141 16.44 4.40 -0.60
N PHE A 142 15.89 3.98 -1.74
CA PHE A 142 16.64 3.55 -2.92
C PHE A 142 16.36 4.42 -4.16
N VAL A 143 15.10 4.85 -4.33
CA VAL A 143 14.68 5.62 -5.51
C VAL A 143 13.90 6.85 -5.07
N PRO A 144 14.44 8.06 -5.22
CA PRO A 144 13.75 9.28 -4.82
C PRO A 144 12.52 9.55 -5.68
N LEU A 145 11.49 10.14 -5.08
CA LEU A 145 10.36 10.70 -5.82
C LEU A 145 10.79 11.88 -6.71
N PRO A 146 10.00 12.22 -7.74
CA PRO A 146 10.23 13.42 -8.54
C PRO A 146 10.36 14.68 -7.67
N GLY A 147 11.52 15.35 -7.72
CA GLY A 147 11.81 16.49 -6.86
C GLY A 147 12.10 16.17 -5.39
N GLY A 148 12.31 14.89 -5.06
CA GLY A 148 12.68 14.42 -3.71
C GLY A 148 11.53 14.40 -2.70
N SER A 149 10.30 14.72 -3.12
CA SER A 149 9.13 14.74 -2.23
C SER A 149 7.83 14.47 -2.99
N PRO A 150 6.70 14.16 -2.30
CA PRO A 150 5.40 13.99 -2.96
C PRO A 150 4.84 15.27 -3.60
N ALA A 151 5.38 16.45 -3.26
CA ALA A 151 4.80 17.74 -3.62
C ALA A 151 4.55 17.92 -5.12
N ARG A 152 5.47 17.44 -5.98
CA ARG A 152 5.27 17.55 -7.44
C ARG A 152 4.16 16.66 -7.98
N MET A 153 3.98 15.50 -7.38
CA MET A 153 2.92 14.56 -7.77
C MET A 153 1.54 14.97 -7.26
N LEU A 154 1.51 15.85 -6.24
CA LEU A 154 0.29 16.34 -5.59
C LEU A 154 0.03 17.82 -5.87
N ASP A 155 0.78 18.41 -6.80
CA ASP A 155 0.57 19.80 -7.22
C ASP A 155 -0.79 19.93 -7.92
N LYS A 156 -1.63 20.85 -7.43
CA LYS A 156 -3.00 21.03 -7.93
C LYS A 156 -3.06 21.52 -9.38
N GLY A 157 -1.99 22.15 -9.87
CA GLY A 157 -1.88 22.54 -11.28
C GLY A 157 -1.45 21.40 -12.19
N TYR A 158 -0.88 20.34 -11.61
CA TYR A 158 -0.54 19.10 -12.32
C TYR A 158 -1.73 18.14 -12.37
N LEU A 159 -2.49 18.01 -11.28
CA LEU A 159 -3.63 17.12 -11.16
C LEU A 159 -4.89 17.72 -11.80
#